data_5d77f69cfc4ded460d22e5dc0db89fa3
#
_entry.id   5d77f69cfc4ded460d22e5dc0db89fa3
#
_cell.length_a   1.000
_cell.length_b   1.000
_cell.length_c   1.000
_cell.angle_alpha   90.00
_cell.angle_beta   90.00
_cell.angle_gamma   90.00
#
_symmetry.space_group_name_H-M   'P 1'
#
loop_
_entity.id
_entity.type
_entity.pdbx_description
1 polymer ?
#
loop_
_entity_poly.entity_id
_entity_poly.type
_entity_poly.pdbx_seq_one_letter_code
_entity_poly.pdbx_strand_id
1 'polypeptide(L)'
;MDLRRRLWFLLPILLSAALLIELQLSTAATAPENLVFQVRSKFAGKREKDLGALRAHDVHRHSRLLSAIDLPLGGDSQPESIGLYFAKIGLGTPSRDFHVQVDTGSDILWVNCAGCIRCPRKSDLVELTPYDADASSTAKSVSCSDNFCSYVNQRSECHSGSTCQYVILYGDGSSTNGYLVRDVVHLDLVTGNRQTGSTNGTIIFGCGSKQSGQLGESQAAVDGIMGFGQSNSSFISQLASQGKVKRSFAHCLDNNNGGGIFAIGEVVSPKVKTTPMLSKSAHYSVNLNAIEVGNSVLQLSSDAFDSGDDKGVIIDSGTTLVYLPDAVYNPLMNQILASHQELTLHTVQDSFTCFHYIDKLDRFPTVTFQFDKSVSLAVYPREYLFQVREDTWCFGWQNGGLQTKGGASLTILGDMALSNKLVVYDIENQVIGWTNHNCSGGIQVKDEETGAIYTVGAHNLSWSSSLAITKLLTLVSFLIPFFCNIAL
;
A
#
# COMPACT_ATOMS: atom_id res chain seq x y z
N MET A 1 -23.84 -46.50 -40.98
CA MET A 1 -22.61 -45.72 -41.12
C MET A 1 -22.57 -44.72 -39.96
N ASP A 2 -21.74 -45.02 -39.01
CA ASP A 2 -21.84 -44.63 -37.61
C ASP A 2 -21.43 -43.15 -37.39
N LEU A 3 -22.25 -42.40 -36.67
CA LEU A 3 -22.04 -40.98 -36.33
C LEU A 3 -20.68 -40.74 -35.62
N ARG A 4 -20.17 -41.77 -34.90
CA ARG A 4 -18.86 -41.79 -34.25
C ARG A 4 -17.69 -41.69 -35.24
N ARG A 5 -17.79 -42.32 -36.43
CA ARG A 5 -16.71 -42.23 -37.44
C ARG A 5 -16.61 -40.84 -38.09
N ARG A 6 -17.68 -40.08 -38.16
CA ARG A 6 -17.67 -38.70 -38.70
C ARG A 6 -17.07 -37.69 -37.71
N LEU A 7 -17.24 -37.91 -36.41
CA LEU A 7 -16.63 -37.03 -35.41
C LEU A 7 -15.11 -37.14 -35.36
N TRP A 8 -14.54 -38.31 -35.60
CA TRP A 8 -13.09 -38.56 -35.61
C TRP A 8 -12.36 -37.90 -36.79
N PHE A 9 -13.04 -37.67 -37.90
CA PHE A 9 -12.46 -36.95 -39.04
C PHE A 9 -12.61 -35.44 -38.94
N LEU A 10 -13.55 -34.93 -38.16
CA LEU A 10 -13.76 -33.49 -37.99
C LEU A 10 -12.87 -32.87 -36.89
N LEU A 11 -12.51 -33.67 -35.88
CA LEU A 11 -11.68 -33.17 -34.76
C LEU A 11 -10.29 -32.70 -35.19
N PRO A 12 -9.51 -33.44 -35.98
CA PRO A 12 -8.19 -32.95 -36.45
C PRO A 12 -8.32 -31.77 -37.42
N ILE A 13 -9.42 -31.68 -38.20
CA ILE A 13 -9.64 -30.55 -39.10
C ILE A 13 -9.95 -29.27 -38.30
N LEU A 14 -10.74 -29.37 -37.24
CA LEU A 14 -11.03 -28.23 -36.34
C LEU A 14 -9.80 -27.81 -35.54
N LEU A 15 -8.99 -28.77 -35.07
CA LEU A 15 -7.72 -28.45 -34.39
C LEU A 15 -6.69 -27.81 -35.33
N SER A 16 -6.59 -28.28 -36.57
CA SER A 16 -5.69 -27.67 -37.56
C SER A 16 -6.19 -26.30 -38.01
N ALA A 17 -7.49 -26.07 -38.12
CA ALA A 17 -8.06 -24.76 -38.41
C ALA A 17 -7.84 -23.77 -37.25
N ALA A 18 -7.98 -24.20 -36.00
CA ALA A 18 -7.67 -23.38 -34.84
C ALA A 18 -6.19 -23.02 -34.75
N LEU A 19 -5.28 -23.98 -35.02
CA LEU A 19 -3.83 -23.73 -35.06
C LEU A 19 -3.43 -22.77 -36.19
N LEU A 20 -4.09 -22.87 -37.35
CA LEU A 20 -3.83 -21.98 -38.49
C LEU A 20 -4.37 -20.57 -38.24
N ILE A 21 -5.44 -20.42 -37.49
CA ILE A 21 -5.97 -19.11 -37.06
C ILE A 21 -5.02 -18.46 -36.03
N GLU A 22 -4.48 -19.22 -35.08
CA GLU A 22 -3.47 -18.70 -34.15
C GLU A 22 -2.16 -18.35 -34.85
N LEU A 23 -1.71 -19.15 -35.84
CA LEU A 23 -0.53 -18.79 -36.62
C LEU A 23 -0.75 -17.55 -37.51
N GLN A 24 -1.95 -17.32 -38.01
CA GLN A 24 -2.24 -16.12 -38.81
C GLN A 24 -2.40 -14.86 -37.93
N LEU A 25 -2.82 -15.00 -36.67
CA LEU A 25 -2.82 -13.87 -35.71
C LEU A 25 -1.41 -13.55 -35.18
N SER A 26 -0.47 -14.51 -35.18
CA SER A 26 0.89 -14.26 -34.71
C SER A 26 1.86 -13.73 -35.79
N THR A 27 1.47 -13.76 -37.07
CA THR A 27 2.29 -13.26 -38.18
C THR A 27 1.91 -11.89 -38.72
N ALA A 28 0.92 -11.23 -38.14
CA ALA A 28 0.67 -9.81 -38.34
C ALA A 28 1.59 -8.95 -37.44
N ALA A 29 2.90 -9.27 -37.42
CA ALA A 29 3.91 -8.28 -37.11
C ALA A 29 3.92 -7.32 -38.31
N THR A 30 3.08 -6.29 -38.25
CA THR A 30 3.19 -5.12 -39.12
C THR A 30 4.63 -4.62 -38.98
N ALA A 31 5.35 -4.59 -40.10
CA ALA A 31 6.62 -3.85 -40.18
C ALA A 31 6.39 -2.47 -39.54
N PRO A 32 7.37 -1.89 -38.82
CA PRO A 32 7.20 -0.58 -38.23
C PRO A 32 6.82 0.38 -39.37
N GLU A 33 5.56 0.79 -39.39
CA GLU A 33 5.16 1.92 -40.22
C GLU A 33 6.03 3.08 -39.80
N ASN A 34 6.79 3.63 -40.75
CA ASN A 34 7.50 4.88 -40.55
C ASN A 34 6.47 5.93 -40.22
N LEU A 35 6.25 6.19 -38.93
CA LEU A 35 5.40 7.26 -38.44
C LEU A 35 6.06 8.59 -38.85
N VAL A 36 5.59 9.15 -39.95
CA VAL A 36 5.98 10.49 -40.41
C VAL A 36 5.16 11.51 -39.65
N PHE A 37 5.76 12.07 -38.61
CA PHE A 37 5.16 13.20 -37.90
C PHE A 37 5.37 14.49 -38.68
N GLN A 38 4.29 15.19 -39.04
CA GLN A 38 4.38 16.56 -39.53
C GLN A 38 4.75 17.48 -38.35
N VAL A 39 6.01 17.86 -38.28
CA VAL A 39 6.48 18.84 -37.30
C VAL A 39 6.09 20.24 -37.81
N ARG A 40 5.17 20.90 -37.10
CA ARG A 40 4.83 22.33 -37.33
C ARG A 40 5.39 23.12 -36.16
N SER A 41 6.12 24.18 -36.46
CA SER A 41 6.50 25.19 -35.46
C SER A 41 5.24 25.90 -34.96
N LYS A 42 5.01 25.86 -33.63
CA LYS A 42 3.88 26.56 -32.97
C LYS A 42 3.87 28.07 -33.26
N PHE A 43 5.01 28.63 -33.62
CA PHE A 43 5.19 30.06 -33.93
C PHE A 43 5.47 30.32 -35.41
N ALA A 44 5.28 29.35 -36.31
CA ALA A 44 5.42 29.53 -37.75
C ALA A 44 4.37 30.50 -38.26
N GLY A 45 4.82 31.54 -38.93
CA GLY A 45 3.94 32.58 -39.58
C GLY A 45 3.73 33.86 -38.78
N LYS A 46 4.25 34.02 -37.55
CA LYS A 46 4.24 35.29 -36.83
C LYS A 46 5.45 36.15 -37.23
N ARG A 47 5.18 37.37 -37.76
CA ARG A 47 6.24 38.33 -38.19
C ARG A 47 7.01 38.93 -37.01
N GLU A 48 6.41 39.05 -35.83
CA GLU A 48 7.06 39.44 -34.59
C GLU A 48 7.13 38.26 -33.63
N LYS A 49 8.33 37.95 -33.16
CA LYS A 49 8.53 36.93 -32.11
C LYS A 49 8.13 37.53 -30.78
N ASP A 50 7.00 37.12 -30.24
CA ASP A 50 6.62 37.43 -28.87
C ASP A 50 7.54 36.64 -27.93
N LEU A 51 8.61 37.28 -27.47
CA LEU A 51 9.60 36.72 -26.54
C LEU A 51 8.97 36.39 -25.18
N GLY A 52 7.90 37.10 -24.81
CA GLY A 52 7.13 36.79 -23.60
C GLY A 52 6.40 35.46 -23.72
N ALA A 53 5.76 35.21 -24.87
CA ALA A 53 5.08 33.95 -25.15
C ALA A 53 6.07 32.77 -25.28
N LEU A 54 7.26 33.01 -25.86
CA LEU A 54 8.35 31.99 -25.89
C LEU A 54 8.85 31.69 -24.50
N ARG A 55 9.11 32.67 -23.67
CA ARG A 55 9.56 32.49 -22.28
C ARG A 55 8.49 31.81 -21.44
N ALA A 56 7.21 32.19 -21.56
CA ALA A 56 6.10 31.52 -20.90
C ALA A 56 5.97 30.08 -21.34
N HIS A 57 6.17 29.76 -22.62
CA HIS A 57 6.18 28.40 -23.13
C HIS A 57 7.35 27.57 -22.55
N ASP A 58 8.55 28.15 -22.46
CA ASP A 58 9.72 27.49 -21.92
C ASP A 58 9.59 27.29 -20.39
N VAL A 59 9.07 28.30 -19.68
CA VAL A 59 8.75 28.18 -18.24
C VAL A 59 7.70 27.09 -18.02
N HIS A 60 6.68 26.99 -18.87
CA HIS A 60 5.67 25.93 -18.79
C HIS A 60 6.26 24.55 -19.11
N ARG A 61 7.15 24.46 -20.10
CA ARG A 61 7.85 23.21 -20.48
C ARG A 61 8.86 22.75 -19.42
N HIS A 62 9.42 23.67 -18.64
CA HIS A 62 10.34 23.41 -17.53
C HIS A 62 9.65 23.47 -16.17
N SER A 63 8.34 23.77 -16.10
CA SER A 63 7.57 23.60 -14.89
C SER A 63 7.59 22.13 -14.51
N ARG A 64 7.83 21.87 -13.23
CA ARG A 64 7.83 20.51 -12.69
C ARG A 64 6.45 19.91 -12.88
N LEU A 65 6.37 18.83 -13.64
CA LEU A 65 5.13 18.12 -13.94
C LEU A 65 4.73 17.34 -12.70
N LEU A 66 3.68 17.81 -12.02
CA LEU A 66 3.11 17.11 -10.86
C LEU A 66 1.98 16.22 -11.35
N SER A 67 2.23 14.92 -11.39
CA SER A 67 1.31 13.93 -11.94
C SER A 67 0.67 13.11 -10.83
N ALA A 68 -0.51 12.54 -11.08
CA ALA A 68 -1.11 11.56 -10.22
C ALA A 68 -0.56 10.16 -10.53
N ILE A 69 -0.26 9.39 -9.50
CA ILE A 69 0.26 8.02 -9.58
C ILE A 69 -0.80 7.07 -8.99
N ASP A 70 -1.03 5.96 -9.68
CA ASP A 70 -1.82 4.83 -9.20
C ASP A 70 -0.88 3.71 -8.75
N LEU A 71 -1.03 3.23 -7.52
CA LEU A 71 -0.24 2.11 -6.99
C LEU A 71 -1.14 0.88 -6.89
N PRO A 72 -0.92 -0.16 -7.73
CA PRO A 72 -1.65 -1.42 -7.61
C PRO A 72 -1.50 -2.02 -6.21
N LEU A 73 -2.63 -2.29 -5.55
CA LEU A 73 -2.71 -2.68 -4.15
C LEU A 73 -3.20 -4.13 -4.00
N GLY A 74 -2.67 -4.86 -3.02
CA GLY A 74 -3.11 -6.18 -2.57
C GLY A 74 -3.10 -6.26 -1.05
N GLY A 75 -3.52 -7.40 -0.51
CA GLY A 75 -3.57 -7.62 0.94
C GLY A 75 -4.93 -7.37 1.56
N ASP A 76 -5.04 -7.57 2.86
CA ASP A 76 -6.22 -7.27 3.68
C ASP A 76 -5.82 -6.91 5.11
N SER A 77 -6.77 -6.41 5.92
CA SER A 77 -6.56 -6.07 7.31
C SER A 77 -6.95 -7.17 8.30
N GLN A 78 -7.19 -8.40 7.83
CA GLN A 78 -7.59 -9.50 8.72
C GLN A 78 -6.35 -10.15 9.35
N PRO A 79 -6.21 -10.13 10.69
CA PRO A 79 -5.03 -10.67 11.38
C PRO A 79 -4.79 -12.17 11.16
N GLU A 80 -5.85 -12.93 10.90
CA GLU A 80 -5.78 -14.38 10.63
C GLU A 80 -5.53 -14.72 9.15
N SER A 81 -5.53 -13.71 8.27
CA SER A 81 -5.25 -13.86 6.84
C SER A 81 -3.89 -13.26 6.50
N ILE A 82 -3.89 -12.05 5.96
CA ILE A 82 -2.68 -11.34 5.53
C ILE A 82 -2.23 -10.33 6.58
N GLY A 83 -3.17 -9.55 7.11
CA GLY A 83 -2.94 -8.55 8.14
C GLY A 83 -2.09 -7.37 7.70
N LEU A 84 -1.92 -7.15 6.38
CA LEU A 84 -1.19 -6.01 5.81
C LEU A 84 -1.66 -5.71 4.39
N TYR A 85 -1.39 -4.49 3.93
CA TYR A 85 -1.56 -4.10 2.53
C TYR A 85 -0.22 -3.83 1.87
N PHE A 86 -0.09 -4.25 0.62
CA PHE A 86 1.13 -4.09 -0.16
C PHE A 86 0.84 -3.55 -1.55
N ALA A 87 1.77 -2.78 -2.09
CA ALA A 87 1.72 -2.28 -3.45
C ALA A 87 2.79 -2.95 -4.32
N LYS A 88 2.55 -2.94 -5.64
CA LYS A 88 3.52 -3.39 -6.63
C LYS A 88 4.22 -2.18 -7.25
N ILE A 89 5.54 -2.20 -7.24
CA ILE A 89 6.42 -1.20 -7.88
C ILE A 89 7.48 -1.88 -8.72
N GLY A 90 8.01 -1.17 -9.72
CA GLY A 90 9.18 -1.63 -10.47
C GLY A 90 10.46 -0.98 -9.95
N LEU A 91 11.56 -1.72 -9.81
CA LEU A 91 12.89 -1.18 -9.45
C LEU A 91 13.96 -1.62 -10.43
N GLY A 92 14.90 -0.70 -10.72
CA GLY A 92 16.09 -0.97 -11.50
C GLY A 92 15.94 -0.88 -13.02
N THR A 93 17.04 -1.15 -13.72
CA THR A 93 17.09 -1.19 -15.19
C THR A 93 17.88 -2.43 -15.64
N PRO A 94 17.23 -3.46 -16.24
CA PRO A 94 15.79 -3.52 -16.53
C PRO A 94 14.92 -3.55 -15.26
N SER A 95 13.70 -3.05 -15.39
CA SER A 95 12.74 -3.04 -14.27
C SER A 95 12.35 -4.46 -13.84
N ARG A 96 12.32 -4.71 -12.54
CA ARG A 96 11.76 -5.92 -11.94
C ARG A 96 10.66 -5.54 -10.95
N ASP A 97 9.61 -6.34 -10.87
CA ASP A 97 8.49 -6.12 -9.98
C ASP A 97 8.84 -6.51 -8.53
N PHE A 98 8.45 -5.66 -7.59
CA PHE A 98 8.57 -5.86 -6.14
C PHE A 98 7.24 -5.58 -5.48
N HIS A 99 6.87 -6.42 -4.53
CA HIS A 99 5.71 -6.25 -3.69
C HIS A 99 6.16 -5.72 -2.34
N VAL A 100 5.74 -4.52 -1.98
CA VAL A 100 6.21 -3.82 -0.78
C VAL A 100 5.03 -3.39 0.08
N GLN A 101 5.09 -3.68 1.39
CA GLN A 101 4.06 -3.22 2.33
C GLN A 101 4.00 -1.69 2.31
N VAL A 102 2.79 -1.15 2.24
CA VAL A 102 2.56 0.29 2.37
C VAL A 102 2.53 0.66 3.85
N ASP A 103 3.39 1.58 4.27
CA ASP A 103 3.61 1.90 5.68
C ASP A 103 3.67 3.41 5.89
N THR A 104 2.63 3.99 6.49
CA THR A 104 2.60 5.41 6.85
C THR A 104 3.28 5.70 8.19
N GLY A 105 3.65 4.67 8.94
CA GLY A 105 4.37 4.76 10.21
C GLY A 105 5.89 4.81 10.07
N SER A 106 6.46 4.50 8.89
CA SER A 106 7.90 4.60 8.63
C SER A 106 8.22 5.45 7.38
N ASP A 107 9.50 5.76 7.16
CA ASP A 107 9.90 6.72 6.14
C ASP A 107 10.51 6.09 4.90
N ILE A 108 11.54 5.24 5.04
CA ILE A 108 12.27 4.79 3.86
C ILE A 108 11.62 3.57 3.20
N LEU A 109 11.72 3.50 1.87
CA LEU A 109 11.57 2.25 1.15
C LEU A 109 12.79 1.37 1.41
N TRP A 110 12.58 0.08 1.65
CA TRP A 110 13.63 -0.92 1.57
C TRP A 110 13.10 -2.23 0.97
N VAL A 111 13.98 -2.99 0.34
CA VAL A 111 13.67 -4.33 -0.20
C VAL A 111 14.78 -5.31 0.18
N ASN A 112 14.44 -6.60 0.27
CA ASN A 112 15.41 -7.66 0.50
C ASN A 112 16.35 -7.78 -0.70
N CYS A 113 17.65 -7.80 -0.43
CA CYS A 113 18.66 -7.88 -1.48
C CYS A 113 19.17 -9.31 -1.70
N ALA A 114 19.77 -9.54 -2.84
CA ALA A 114 20.50 -10.76 -3.14
C ALA A 114 21.56 -11.01 -2.06
N GLY A 115 21.61 -12.24 -1.53
CA GLY A 115 22.53 -12.59 -0.44
C GLY A 115 22.07 -12.19 0.96
N CYS A 116 20.84 -11.68 1.11
CA CYS A 116 20.28 -11.32 2.42
C CYS A 116 20.26 -12.49 3.41
N ILE A 117 20.65 -12.20 4.66
CA ILE A 117 20.70 -13.17 5.77
C ILE A 117 19.39 -13.11 6.56
N ARG A 118 18.76 -14.26 6.81
CA ARG A 118 17.47 -14.40 7.49
C ARG A 118 16.34 -13.63 6.78
N CYS A 119 16.38 -13.60 5.47
CA CYS A 119 15.30 -13.03 4.68
C CYS A 119 14.37 -14.15 4.20
N PRO A 120 13.07 -13.90 4.10
CA PRO A 120 12.13 -14.87 3.59
C PRO A 120 12.51 -15.21 2.13
N ARG A 121 12.42 -16.49 1.80
CA ARG A 121 12.73 -16.99 0.44
C ARG A 121 11.49 -17.49 -0.29
N LYS A 122 10.38 -17.59 0.43
CA LYS A 122 9.07 -18.02 -0.07
C LYS A 122 8.01 -17.24 0.65
N SER A 123 6.90 -17.01 -0.04
CA SER A 123 5.70 -16.41 0.52
C SER A 123 4.49 -17.12 -0.05
N ASP A 124 3.43 -17.19 0.76
CA ASP A 124 2.13 -17.69 0.33
C ASP A 124 1.33 -16.61 -0.43
N LEU A 125 1.79 -15.35 -0.38
CA LEU A 125 1.09 -14.20 -0.99
C LEU A 125 1.59 -13.87 -2.40
N VAL A 126 2.92 -13.80 -2.55
CA VAL A 126 3.57 -13.28 -3.75
C VAL A 126 4.84 -14.08 -4.06
N GLU A 127 5.28 -14.02 -5.31
CA GLU A 127 6.63 -14.47 -5.67
C GLU A 127 7.64 -13.42 -5.22
N LEU A 128 8.54 -13.80 -4.30
CA LEU A 128 9.54 -12.89 -3.76
C LEU A 128 10.68 -12.65 -4.73
N THR A 129 11.04 -11.38 -4.89
CA THR A 129 12.08 -10.91 -5.81
C THR A 129 13.24 -10.29 -5.01
N PRO A 130 14.39 -10.96 -4.83
CA PRO A 130 15.56 -10.32 -4.24
C PRO A 130 16.11 -9.25 -5.19
N TYR A 131 16.35 -8.05 -4.68
CA TYR A 131 16.97 -6.97 -5.43
C TYR A 131 18.48 -7.24 -5.57
N ASP A 132 18.98 -7.11 -6.81
CA ASP A 132 20.39 -7.26 -7.13
C ASP A 132 20.90 -5.96 -7.76
N ALA A 133 21.72 -5.22 -7.03
CA ALA A 133 22.27 -3.95 -7.49
C ALA A 133 23.22 -4.12 -8.68
N ASP A 134 23.92 -5.25 -8.77
CA ASP A 134 24.84 -5.53 -9.86
C ASP A 134 24.10 -5.88 -11.16
N ALA A 135 22.84 -6.32 -11.05
CA ALA A 135 21.98 -6.62 -12.19
C ALA A 135 21.23 -5.37 -12.73
N SER A 136 21.29 -4.24 -12.05
CA SER A 136 20.70 -2.98 -12.51
C SER A 136 21.73 -2.02 -13.04
N SER A 137 21.62 -1.65 -14.32
CA SER A 137 22.55 -0.71 -14.98
C SER A 137 22.48 0.73 -14.45
N THR A 138 21.42 1.07 -13.69
CA THR A 138 21.18 2.40 -13.09
C THR A 138 21.45 2.45 -11.60
N ALA A 139 21.70 1.30 -10.97
CA ALA A 139 22.01 1.22 -9.55
C ALA A 139 23.33 1.94 -9.20
N LYS A 140 23.29 2.69 -8.10
CA LYS A 140 24.47 3.35 -7.54
C LYS A 140 24.45 3.25 -6.02
N SER A 141 25.57 2.84 -5.44
CA SER A 141 25.76 2.87 -3.99
C SER A 141 25.71 4.32 -3.48
N VAL A 142 25.03 4.56 -2.37
CA VAL A 142 24.98 5.86 -1.72
C VAL A 142 26.14 5.99 -0.77
N SER A 143 26.96 7.04 -0.96
CA SER A 143 28.09 7.31 -0.07
C SER A 143 27.59 7.73 1.32
N CYS A 144 28.34 7.37 2.35
CA CYS A 144 28.13 7.84 3.70
C CYS A 144 28.18 9.39 3.81
N SER A 145 28.90 10.07 2.92
CA SER A 145 28.94 11.53 2.83
C SER A 145 27.78 12.18 2.07
N ASP A 146 26.87 11.39 1.49
CA ASP A 146 25.65 11.90 0.84
C ASP A 146 24.71 12.51 1.90
N ASN A 147 24.14 13.68 1.58
CA ASN A 147 23.22 14.37 2.49
C ASN A 147 22.02 13.50 2.87
N PHE A 148 21.58 12.59 2.00
CA PHE A 148 20.49 11.68 2.32
C PHE A 148 20.83 10.72 3.46
N CYS A 149 22.11 10.34 3.59
CA CYS A 149 22.56 9.45 4.67
C CYS A 149 22.28 10.03 6.07
N SER A 150 22.33 11.37 6.22
CA SER A 150 22.05 12.03 7.48
C SER A 150 20.60 11.87 7.97
N TYR A 151 19.64 11.65 7.06
CA TYR A 151 18.24 11.40 7.43
C TYR A 151 18.01 10.01 8.01
N VAL A 152 18.86 9.04 7.64
CA VAL A 152 18.63 7.62 7.95
C VAL A 152 19.60 7.12 9.00
N ASN A 153 20.83 7.65 9.01
CA ASN A 153 21.90 7.19 9.87
C ASN A 153 22.36 8.29 10.84
N GLN A 154 21.60 8.47 11.92
CA GLN A 154 21.92 9.49 12.95
C GLN A 154 23.02 9.07 13.94
N ARG A 155 23.55 7.85 13.87
CA ARG A 155 24.36 7.26 14.95
C ARG A 155 25.71 6.66 14.55
N SER A 156 26.01 6.47 13.27
CA SER A 156 27.28 5.86 12.86
C SER A 156 28.29 6.91 12.41
N GLU A 157 29.54 6.75 12.83
CA GLU A 157 30.65 7.52 12.27
C GLU A 157 30.76 7.23 10.78
N CYS A 158 30.57 8.28 9.99
CA CYS A 158 30.67 8.24 8.56
C CYS A 158 32.14 8.35 8.14
N HIS A 159 32.74 7.26 7.71
CA HIS A 159 34.10 7.27 7.17
C HIS A 159 34.06 7.60 5.68
N SER A 160 34.97 8.48 5.26
CA SER A 160 35.09 8.86 3.85
C SER A 160 35.31 7.61 2.97
N GLY A 161 34.49 7.48 1.92
CA GLY A 161 34.54 6.36 0.98
C GLY A 161 33.70 5.12 1.37
N SER A 162 33.07 5.11 2.56
CA SER A 162 32.17 4.02 2.93
C SER A 162 30.74 4.24 2.37
N THR A 163 30.03 3.13 2.17
CA THR A 163 28.61 3.13 1.79
C THR A 163 27.75 3.49 2.99
N CYS A 164 26.69 4.27 2.76
CA CYS A 164 25.72 4.59 3.79
C CYS A 164 24.98 3.35 4.26
N GLN A 165 25.10 3.03 5.55
CA GLN A 165 24.37 1.93 6.20
C GLN A 165 23.08 2.45 6.81
N TYR A 166 22.07 1.59 6.95
CA TYR A 166 20.84 1.89 7.67
C TYR A 166 20.47 0.76 8.62
N VAL A 167 19.73 1.11 9.67
CA VAL A 167 19.08 0.18 10.60
C VAL A 167 17.72 0.76 10.94
N ILE A 168 16.66 -0.03 10.73
CA ILE A 168 15.31 0.30 11.19
C ILE A 168 14.88 -0.74 12.20
N LEU A 169 14.37 -0.28 13.33
CA LEU A 169 13.72 -1.08 14.35
C LEU A 169 12.24 -0.74 14.37
N TYR A 170 11.40 -1.73 14.19
CA TYR A 170 9.94 -1.61 14.21
C TYR A 170 9.35 -1.79 15.61
N GLY A 171 8.10 -1.37 15.78
CA GLY A 171 7.40 -1.41 17.06
C GLY A 171 7.19 -2.82 17.62
N ASP A 172 7.10 -3.83 16.76
CA ASP A 172 7.02 -5.26 17.11
C ASP A 172 8.37 -5.89 17.51
N GLY A 173 9.45 -5.10 17.52
CA GLY A 173 10.82 -5.54 17.81
C GLY A 173 11.53 -6.19 16.61
N SER A 174 10.90 -6.32 15.47
CA SER A 174 11.57 -6.75 14.24
C SER A 174 12.50 -5.65 13.71
N SER A 175 13.49 -6.03 12.92
CA SER A 175 14.42 -5.05 12.34
C SER A 175 14.94 -5.44 10.97
N THR A 176 15.26 -4.41 10.19
CA THR A 176 15.99 -4.52 8.93
C THR A 176 17.26 -3.69 8.99
N ASN A 177 18.33 -4.23 8.44
CA ASN A 177 19.57 -3.49 8.25
C ASN A 177 20.22 -3.82 6.90
N GLY A 178 21.01 -2.88 6.42
CA GLY A 178 21.66 -2.99 5.13
C GLY A 178 22.35 -1.68 4.73
N TYR A 179 22.40 -1.42 3.45
CA TYR A 179 23.02 -0.24 2.88
C TYR A 179 22.07 0.46 1.89
N LEU A 180 22.31 1.75 1.65
CA LEU A 180 21.47 2.53 0.75
C LEU A 180 21.95 2.41 -0.70
N VAL A 181 20.98 2.28 -1.60
CA VAL A 181 21.15 2.26 -3.05
C VAL A 181 20.29 3.35 -3.66
N ARG A 182 20.79 4.03 -4.69
CA ARG A 182 20.05 4.95 -5.55
C ARG A 182 19.77 4.22 -6.87
N ASP A 183 18.51 4.11 -7.25
CA ASP A 183 18.11 3.48 -8.53
C ASP A 183 16.80 4.09 -9.05
N VAL A 184 16.38 3.62 -10.23
CA VAL A 184 15.14 4.05 -10.88
C VAL A 184 13.96 3.26 -10.30
N VAL A 185 12.90 3.97 -9.93
CA VAL A 185 11.59 3.39 -9.65
C VAL A 185 10.66 3.60 -10.83
N HIS A 186 9.90 2.57 -11.20
CA HIS A 186 8.88 2.59 -12.25
C HIS A 186 7.51 2.52 -11.62
N LEU A 187 6.61 3.38 -12.06
CA LEU A 187 5.29 3.61 -11.46
C LEU A 187 4.22 3.76 -12.54
N ASP A 188 2.97 3.57 -12.17
CA ASP A 188 1.81 3.73 -13.02
C ASP A 188 1.27 5.16 -12.94
N LEU A 189 1.56 5.97 -13.96
CA LEU A 189 1.05 7.33 -14.14
C LEU A 189 -0.43 7.30 -14.54
N VAL A 190 -1.27 8.03 -13.84
CA VAL A 190 -2.70 8.18 -14.24
C VAL A 190 -2.78 9.03 -15.50
N THR A 191 -3.28 8.45 -16.59
CA THR A 191 -3.38 9.11 -17.90
C THR A 191 -4.82 9.27 -18.39
N GLY A 192 -5.78 8.67 -17.68
CA GLY A 192 -7.20 8.71 -18.01
C GLY A 192 -8.05 8.01 -16.95
N ASN A 193 -9.35 7.94 -17.17
CA ASN A 193 -10.26 7.24 -16.26
C ASN A 193 -9.95 5.74 -16.23
N ARG A 194 -9.43 5.23 -15.10
CA ARG A 194 -8.96 3.85 -14.93
C ARG A 194 -7.93 3.44 -15.99
N GLN A 195 -7.11 4.40 -16.41
CA GLN A 195 -6.06 4.18 -17.40
C GLN A 195 -4.73 4.70 -16.83
N THR A 196 -3.69 3.91 -16.99
CA THR A 196 -2.34 4.26 -16.58
C THR A 196 -1.37 4.17 -17.73
N GLY A 197 -0.30 4.95 -17.64
CA GLY A 197 0.88 4.86 -18.47
C GLY A 197 2.10 4.64 -17.60
N SER A 198 3.23 4.34 -18.18
CA SER A 198 4.47 4.17 -17.44
C SER A 198 5.14 5.52 -17.15
N THR A 199 5.59 5.71 -15.91
CA THR A 199 6.48 6.81 -15.52
C THR A 199 7.61 6.28 -14.64
N ASN A 200 8.63 7.12 -14.40
CA ASN A 200 9.75 6.75 -13.54
C ASN A 200 10.25 7.94 -12.71
N GLY A 201 10.97 7.61 -11.66
CA GLY A 201 11.70 8.55 -10.81
C GLY A 201 12.98 7.93 -10.31
N THR A 202 13.85 8.71 -9.72
CA THR A 202 15.04 8.19 -9.03
C THR A 202 14.80 8.24 -7.54
N ILE A 203 15.00 7.12 -6.84
CA ILE A 203 14.85 7.04 -5.40
C ILE A 203 16.09 6.46 -4.74
N ILE A 204 16.28 6.80 -3.47
CA ILE A 204 17.23 6.14 -2.58
C ILE A 204 16.41 5.23 -1.67
N PHE A 205 16.84 3.98 -1.57
CA PHE A 205 16.16 2.98 -0.76
C PHE A 205 17.16 2.04 -0.08
N GLY A 206 16.70 1.32 0.93
CA GLY A 206 17.48 0.35 1.64
C GLY A 206 17.59 -0.98 0.89
N CYS A 207 18.82 -1.42 0.65
CA CYS A 207 19.13 -2.79 0.24
C CYS A 207 19.29 -3.63 1.50
N GLY A 208 18.26 -4.36 1.91
CA GLY A 208 18.22 -5.15 3.13
C GLY A 208 19.16 -6.35 3.06
N SER A 209 20.21 -6.35 3.86
CA SER A 209 21.19 -7.43 3.92
C SER A 209 20.98 -8.39 5.08
N LYS A 210 20.16 -8.02 6.07
CA LYS A 210 19.78 -8.89 7.20
C LYS A 210 18.47 -8.46 7.80
N GLN A 211 17.59 -9.45 8.08
CA GLN A 211 16.32 -9.27 8.77
C GLN A 211 16.32 -9.93 10.14
N SER A 212 15.44 -9.49 11.03
CA SER A 212 15.17 -10.16 12.32
C SER A 212 13.67 -10.11 12.66
N GLY A 213 13.25 -10.98 13.57
CA GLY A 213 11.85 -11.08 14.00
C GLY A 213 10.94 -11.51 12.84
N GLN A 214 9.70 -11.05 12.86
CA GLN A 214 8.68 -11.42 11.88
C GLN A 214 9.06 -11.11 10.44
N LEU A 215 9.87 -10.08 10.19
CA LEU A 215 10.35 -9.75 8.84
C LEU A 215 11.16 -10.89 8.19
N GLY A 216 11.76 -11.77 8.98
CA GLY A 216 12.54 -12.91 8.48
C GLY A 216 11.78 -14.23 8.45
N GLU A 217 10.67 -14.35 9.17
CA GLU A 217 10.02 -15.62 9.49
C GLU A 217 8.56 -15.71 8.99
N SER A 218 7.95 -14.62 8.54
CA SER A 218 6.56 -14.60 8.11
C SER A 218 6.32 -15.45 6.86
N GLN A 219 5.25 -16.26 6.87
CA GLN A 219 4.74 -16.96 5.70
C GLN A 219 4.01 -16.01 4.73
N ALA A 220 3.49 -14.90 5.24
CA ALA A 220 2.87 -13.81 4.48
C ALA A 220 3.89 -12.70 4.13
N ALA A 221 5.14 -13.07 3.85
CA ALA A 221 6.19 -12.11 3.54
C ALA A 221 5.98 -11.42 2.19
N VAL A 222 6.43 -10.17 2.13
CA VAL A 222 6.58 -9.38 0.89
C VAL A 222 8.05 -9.00 0.70
N ASP A 223 8.39 -8.39 -0.43
CA ASP A 223 9.78 -8.09 -0.76
C ASP A 223 10.42 -7.03 0.15
N GLY A 224 9.61 -6.19 0.78
CA GLY A 224 10.07 -5.11 1.64
C GLY A 224 8.94 -4.23 2.17
N ILE A 225 9.31 -3.04 2.66
CA ILE A 225 8.37 -2.04 3.18
C ILE A 225 8.61 -0.71 2.47
N MET A 226 7.54 -0.03 2.08
CA MET A 226 7.56 1.27 1.43
C MET A 226 7.03 2.35 2.37
N GLY A 227 7.94 3.11 2.98
CA GLY A 227 7.62 4.14 3.95
C GLY A 227 7.05 5.40 3.30
N PHE A 228 5.86 5.77 3.76
CA PHE A 228 5.12 6.98 3.35
C PHE A 228 5.07 8.04 4.46
N GLY A 229 5.98 8.01 5.42
CA GLY A 229 6.04 8.97 6.52
C GLY A 229 6.35 10.42 6.09
N GLN A 230 6.48 11.29 7.09
CA GLN A 230 6.62 12.74 6.86
C GLN A 230 8.04 13.20 6.53
N SER A 231 9.05 12.36 6.79
CA SER A 231 10.47 12.70 6.59
C SER A 231 10.80 12.97 5.11
N ASN A 232 11.84 13.74 4.87
CA ASN A 232 12.38 13.95 3.53
C ASN A 232 12.95 12.66 2.90
N SER A 233 13.19 11.63 3.68
CA SER A 233 13.64 10.31 3.23
C SER A 233 12.49 9.41 2.76
N SER A 234 11.23 9.77 3.02
CA SER A 234 10.09 8.97 2.62
C SER A 234 9.93 8.87 1.10
N PHE A 235 9.29 7.79 0.66
CA PHE A 235 9.08 7.53 -0.75
C PHE A 235 8.40 8.72 -1.48
N ILE A 236 7.29 9.23 -0.90
CA ILE A 236 6.57 10.37 -1.48
C ILE A 236 7.40 11.66 -1.48
N SER A 237 8.16 11.91 -0.40
CA SER A 237 8.98 13.13 -0.31
C SER A 237 10.11 13.15 -1.33
N GLN A 238 10.71 12.00 -1.62
CA GLN A 238 11.74 11.87 -2.66
C GLN A 238 11.16 12.16 -4.05
N LEU A 239 9.99 11.61 -4.40
CA LEU A 239 9.32 11.88 -5.68
C LEU A 239 8.88 13.34 -5.80
N ALA A 240 8.35 13.92 -4.73
CA ALA A 240 7.95 15.32 -4.70
C ALA A 240 9.15 16.27 -4.84
N SER A 241 10.30 15.97 -4.22
CA SER A 241 11.53 16.76 -4.37
C SER A 241 12.03 16.84 -5.80
N GLN A 242 11.73 15.83 -6.62
CA GLN A 242 12.01 15.80 -8.07
C GLN A 242 10.93 16.51 -8.90
N GLY A 243 9.85 16.99 -8.25
CA GLY A 243 8.71 17.59 -8.93
C GLY A 243 7.90 16.58 -9.75
N LYS A 244 7.87 15.32 -9.34
CA LYS A 244 7.08 14.28 -9.99
C LYS A 244 5.64 14.24 -9.49
N VAL A 245 5.44 14.48 -8.19
CA VAL A 245 4.14 14.43 -7.52
C VAL A 245 4.03 15.54 -6.48
N LYS A 246 2.80 15.87 -6.06
CA LYS A 246 2.56 16.60 -4.80
C LYS A 246 2.85 15.72 -3.59
N ARG A 247 3.15 16.33 -2.44
CA ARG A 247 3.21 15.63 -1.15
C ARG A 247 1.80 15.41 -0.59
N SER A 248 0.97 14.74 -1.37
CA SER A 248 -0.38 14.35 -1.00
C SER A 248 -0.66 12.96 -1.57
N PHE A 249 -1.29 12.12 -0.77
CA PHE A 249 -1.68 10.77 -1.20
C PHE A 249 -2.94 10.33 -0.47
N ALA A 250 -3.55 9.28 -0.95
CA ALA A 250 -4.73 8.67 -0.33
C ALA A 250 -4.71 7.17 -0.48
N HIS A 251 -5.30 6.50 0.50
CA HIS A 251 -5.63 5.07 0.39
C HIS A 251 -7.09 4.81 0.74
N CYS A 252 -7.62 3.73 0.19
CA CYS A 252 -8.89 3.13 0.58
C CYS A 252 -8.68 1.62 0.64
N LEU A 253 -8.62 1.07 1.85
CA LEU A 253 -8.29 -0.31 2.14
C LEU A 253 -9.56 -1.16 2.14
N ASP A 254 -9.68 -2.12 1.20
CA ASP A 254 -10.86 -2.97 1.07
C ASP A 254 -10.74 -4.21 1.95
N ASN A 255 -11.36 -4.17 3.12
CA ASN A 255 -11.35 -5.32 4.05
C ASN A 255 -12.33 -6.44 3.66
N ASN A 256 -13.23 -6.21 2.70
CA ASN A 256 -14.22 -7.20 2.27
C ASN A 256 -13.68 -8.09 1.15
N ASN A 257 -12.94 -7.49 0.20
CA ASN A 257 -12.46 -8.18 -1.00
C ASN A 257 -10.93 -8.23 -1.07
N GLY A 258 -10.24 -7.54 -0.17
CA GLY A 258 -8.80 -7.33 -0.23
C GLY A 258 -8.38 -6.30 -1.27
N GLY A 259 -7.14 -5.79 -1.15
CA GLY A 259 -6.63 -4.73 -1.99
C GLY A 259 -7.29 -3.38 -1.72
N GLY A 260 -7.70 -2.69 -2.77
CA GLY A 260 -8.32 -1.36 -2.67
C GLY A 260 -7.67 -0.33 -3.58
N ILE A 261 -7.58 0.91 -3.12
CA ILE A 261 -7.06 2.04 -3.88
C ILE A 261 -5.89 2.66 -3.12
N PHE A 262 -4.79 2.91 -3.80
CA PHE A 262 -3.70 3.76 -3.31
C PHE A 262 -3.27 4.72 -4.42
N ALA A 263 -3.40 6.02 -4.18
CA ALA A 263 -3.07 7.04 -5.18
C ALA A 263 -2.21 8.14 -4.59
N ILE A 264 -1.20 8.59 -5.32
CA ILE A 264 -0.41 9.77 -4.99
C ILE A 264 -0.92 10.92 -5.85
N GLY A 265 -1.24 12.06 -5.23
CA GLY A 265 -1.79 13.23 -5.87
C GLY A 265 -2.99 13.81 -5.12
N GLU A 266 -3.57 14.89 -5.64
CA GLU A 266 -4.73 15.56 -5.05
C GLU A 266 -6.02 14.78 -5.33
N VAL A 267 -6.68 14.30 -4.26
CA VAL A 267 -8.02 13.69 -4.36
C VAL A 267 -9.07 14.81 -4.37
N VAL A 268 -9.91 14.80 -5.38
CA VAL A 268 -10.98 15.83 -5.55
C VAL A 268 -12.38 15.28 -5.29
N SER A 269 -12.57 13.96 -5.38
CA SER A 269 -13.85 13.31 -5.09
C SER A 269 -13.64 11.86 -4.62
N PRO A 270 -14.35 11.41 -3.57
CA PRO A 270 -15.30 12.20 -2.75
C PRO A 270 -14.57 13.28 -1.93
N LYS A 271 -15.31 14.36 -1.56
CA LYS A 271 -14.77 15.37 -0.66
C LYS A 271 -14.61 14.81 0.75
N VAL A 272 -13.46 15.07 1.34
CA VAL A 272 -13.07 14.60 2.66
C VAL A 272 -13.00 15.78 3.62
N LYS A 273 -13.56 15.63 4.83
CA LYS A 273 -13.33 16.58 5.92
C LYS A 273 -11.98 16.30 6.54
N THR A 274 -11.21 17.32 6.82
CA THR A 274 -9.84 17.20 7.32
C THR A 274 -9.68 17.78 8.73
N THR A 275 -8.77 17.18 9.50
CA THR A 275 -8.28 17.64 10.80
C THR A 275 -6.79 18.02 10.69
N PRO A 276 -6.28 18.98 11.48
CA PRO A 276 -4.86 19.32 11.46
C PRO A 276 -3.99 18.16 11.96
N MET A 277 -2.85 17.95 11.32
CA MET A 277 -1.77 17.14 11.88
C MET A 277 -1.09 17.87 13.02
N LEU A 278 -0.63 17.14 14.02
CA LEU A 278 0.17 17.70 15.12
C LEU A 278 1.55 18.08 14.60
N SER A 279 1.92 19.36 14.82
CA SER A 279 3.25 19.85 14.48
C SER A 279 4.31 19.17 15.34
N LYS A 280 5.45 18.82 14.75
CA LYS A 280 6.60 18.15 15.39
C LYS A 280 6.43 16.65 15.68
N SER A 281 5.32 16.02 15.34
CA SER A 281 5.23 14.56 15.36
C SER A 281 6.02 13.95 14.20
N ALA A 282 6.72 12.85 14.47
CA ALA A 282 7.38 12.07 13.43
C ALA A 282 6.35 11.28 12.60
N HIS A 283 5.17 11.01 13.17
CA HIS A 283 4.09 10.24 12.57
C HIS A 283 2.91 11.14 12.19
N TYR A 284 1.96 10.61 11.44
CA TYR A 284 0.68 11.27 11.12
C TYR A 284 -0.23 11.29 12.35
N SER A 285 0.07 12.17 13.28
CA SER A 285 -0.64 12.31 14.54
C SER A 285 -1.68 13.41 14.47
N VAL A 286 -2.85 13.16 15.06
CA VAL A 286 -3.99 14.07 15.12
C VAL A 286 -4.53 14.17 16.55
N ASN A 287 -5.16 15.30 16.90
CA ASN A 287 -5.71 15.51 18.21
C ASN A 287 -7.05 14.81 18.38
N LEU A 288 -7.17 13.94 19.38
CA LEU A 288 -8.39 13.23 19.72
C LEU A 288 -9.08 13.95 20.90
N ASN A 289 -10.37 14.28 20.71
CA ASN A 289 -11.17 15.05 21.70
C ASN A 289 -12.06 14.15 22.55
N ALA A 290 -12.64 13.10 21.95
CA ALA A 290 -13.54 12.18 22.64
C ALA A 290 -13.63 10.83 21.91
N ILE A 291 -14.06 9.81 22.62
CA ILE A 291 -14.51 8.53 22.05
C ILE A 291 -15.97 8.32 22.44
N GLU A 292 -16.78 7.90 21.48
CA GLU A 292 -18.17 7.54 21.68
C GLU A 292 -18.37 6.05 21.43
N VAL A 293 -19.14 5.38 22.26
CA VAL A 293 -19.52 3.97 22.09
C VAL A 293 -21.05 3.92 21.94
N GLY A 294 -21.51 3.62 20.74
CA GLY A 294 -22.92 3.79 20.39
C GLY A 294 -23.31 5.27 20.50
N ASN A 295 -24.22 5.59 21.43
CA ASN A 295 -24.70 6.95 21.66
C ASN A 295 -24.14 7.59 22.95
N SER A 296 -23.14 6.99 23.57
CA SER A 296 -22.59 7.42 24.86
C SER A 296 -21.13 7.85 24.73
N VAL A 297 -20.83 9.07 25.19
CA VAL A 297 -19.44 9.53 25.28
C VAL A 297 -18.73 8.76 26.39
N LEU A 298 -17.58 8.18 26.05
CA LEU A 298 -16.73 7.45 26.99
C LEU A 298 -16.13 8.41 28.02
N GLN A 299 -16.33 8.11 29.30
CA GLN A 299 -15.78 8.92 30.37
C GLN A 299 -14.30 8.55 30.58
N LEU A 300 -13.43 9.45 30.20
CA LEU A 300 -11.99 9.30 30.31
C LEU A 300 -11.40 10.40 31.19
N SER A 301 -10.26 10.12 31.82
CA SER A 301 -9.49 11.16 32.49
C SER A 301 -8.97 12.20 31.49
N SER A 302 -8.76 13.43 31.93
CA SER A 302 -8.29 14.53 31.06
C SER A 302 -6.91 14.30 30.43
N ASP A 303 -6.14 13.40 31.00
CA ASP A 303 -4.79 13.02 30.62
C ASP A 303 -4.72 11.69 29.84
N ALA A 304 -5.88 11.07 29.54
CA ALA A 304 -5.96 9.75 28.91
C ALA A 304 -5.24 9.68 27.54
N PHE A 305 -5.13 10.82 26.83
CA PHE A 305 -4.46 10.95 25.55
C PHE A 305 -3.14 11.72 25.63
N ASP A 306 -2.66 12.04 26.86
CA ASP A 306 -1.47 12.85 27.05
C ASP A 306 -0.21 11.93 27.12
N SER A 307 0.35 11.62 25.96
CA SER A 307 1.51 10.74 25.81
C SER A 307 2.84 11.50 25.77
N GLY A 308 2.97 12.61 26.48
CA GLY A 308 4.18 13.42 26.53
C GLY A 308 4.44 14.20 25.23
N ASP A 309 5.66 14.14 24.69
CA ASP A 309 6.03 14.87 23.47
C ASP A 309 5.37 14.27 22.19
N ASP A 310 4.95 13.00 22.24
CA ASP A 310 4.25 12.30 21.16
C ASP A 310 2.72 12.27 21.41
N LYS A 311 2.14 13.44 21.67
CA LYS A 311 0.69 13.62 21.90
C LYS A 311 -0.12 13.24 20.66
N GLY A 312 -1.35 12.75 20.91
CA GLY A 312 -2.34 12.48 19.88
C GLY A 312 -2.42 11.03 19.45
N VAL A 313 -3.23 10.82 18.42
CA VAL A 313 -3.50 9.51 17.83
C VAL A 313 -2.76 9.41 16.49
N ILE A 314 -1.98 8.36 16.34
CA ILE A 314 -1.27 8.04 15.10
C ILE A 314 -2.24 7.33 14.15
N ILE A 315 -2.31 7.79 12.92
CA ILE A 315 -3.03 7.15 11.82
C ILE A 315 -2.01 6.39 10.97
N ASP A 316 -2.07 5.05 11.01
CA ASP A 316 -0.97 4.23 10.49
C ASP A 316 -1.46 3.01 9.70
N SER A 317 -1.23 3.02 8.38
CA SER A 317 -1.50 1.89 7.50
C SER A 317 -0.40 0.81 7.49
N GLY A 318 0.65 0.96 8.28
CA GLY A 318 1.67 -0.06 8.52
C GLY A 318 1.37 -0.93 9.73
N THR A 319 0.34 -0.58 10.49
CA THR A 319 -0.12 -1.29 11.69
C THR A 319 -1.48 -1.94 11.42
N THR A 320 -1.63 -3.25 11.69
CA THR A 320 -2.90 -3.97 11.44
C THR A 320 -3.96 -3.63 12.47
N LEU A 321 -3.60 -3.64 13.76
CA LEU A 321 -4.49 -3.55 14.92
C LEU A 321 -4.63 -2.11 15.42
N VAL A 322 -5.47 -1.92 16.43
CA VAL A 322 -5.57 -0.64 17.16
C VAL A 322 -4.94 -0.81 18.54
N TYR A 323 -4.00 0.06 18.86
CA TYR A 323 -3.33 0.11 20.16
C TYR A 323 -3.80 1.28 20.98
N LEU A 324 -4.20 1.02 22.22
CA LEU A 324 -4.75 2.02 23.13
C LEU A 324 -4.01 1.97 24.47
N PRO A 325 -3.74 3.11 25.13
CA PRO A 325 -3.29 3.14 26.51
C PRO A 325 -4.32 2.44 27.43
N ASP A 326 -3.85 1.88 28.53
CA ASP A 326 -4.67 1.21 29.54
C ASP A 326 -5.85 2.09 30.01
N ALA A 327 -5.59 3.37 30.20
CA ALA A 327 -6.59 4.38 30.61
C ALA A 327 -7.73 4.58 29.59
N VAL A 328 -7.54 4.17 28.33
CA VAL A 328 -8.53 4.22 27.25
C VAL A 328 -9.11 2.84 26.98
N TYR A 329 -8.26 1.83 26.92
CA TYR A 329 -8.62 0.46 26.57
C TYR A 329 -9.67 -0.11 27.55
N ASN A 330 -9.40 -0.05 28.86
CA ASN A 330 -10.29 -0.65 29.85
C ASN A 330 -11.70 -0.01 29.87
N PRO A 331 -11.85 1.33 29.90
CA PRO A 331 -13.16 1.95 29.79
C PRO A 331 -13.88 1.61 28.49
N LEU A 332 -13.17 1.59 27.35
CA LEU A 332 -13.72 1.25 26.04
C LEU A 332 -14.27 -0.19 26.03
N MET A 333 -13.46 -1.16 26.45
CA MET A 333 -13.87 -2.56 26.49
C MET A 333 -15.04 -2.78 27.43
N ASN A 334 -15.03 -2.16 28.62
CA ASN A 334 -16.14 -2.24 29.57
C ASN A 334 -17.45 -1.69 28.97
N GLN A 335 -17.36 -0.58 28.24
CA GLN A 335 -18.53 0.05 27.62
C GLN A 335 -19.08 -0.79 26.45
N ILE A 336 -18.22 -1.39 25.63
CA ILE A 336 -18.63 -2.30 24.53
C ILE A 336 -19.32 -3.54 25.13
N LEU A 337 -18.74 -4.12 26.18
CA LEU A 337 -19.24 -5.34 26.81
C LEU A 337 -20.45 -5.12 27.74
N ALA A 338 -20.79 -3.87 28.08
CA ALA A 338 -21.91 -3.57 28.98
C ALA A 338 -23.26 -4.11 28.48
N SER A 339 -23.46 -4.20 27.16
CA SER A 339 -24.64 -4.78 26.51
C SER A 339 -24.49 -6.26 26.15
N HIS A 340 -23.36 -6.90 26.51
CA HIS A 340 -23.00 -8.28 26.16
C HIS A 340 -22.50 -9.07 27.37
N GLN A 341 -23.23 -8.97 28.49
CA GLN A 341 -22.85 -9.64 29.76
C GLN A 341 -22.88 -11.17 29.69
N GLU A 342 -23.50 -11.73 28.66
CA GLU A 342 -23.54 -13.16 28.37
C GLU A 342 -22.21 -13.71 27.80
N LEU A 343 -21.33 -12.85 27.30
CA LEU A 343 -20.08 -13.28 26.68
C LEU A 343 -19.06 -13.72 27.72
N THR A 344 -18.50 -14.89 27.51
CA THR A 344 -17.34 -15.38 28.27
C THR A 344 -16.07 -15.09 27.49
N LEU A 345 -15.26 -14.19 28.04
CA LEU A 345 -14.00 -13.80 27.42
C LEU A 345 -12.91 -14.83 27.72
N HIS A 346 -12.09 -15.11 26.75
CA HIS A 346 -10.88 -15.94 26.87
C HIS A 346 -9.74 -15.36 26.05
N THR A 347 -8.51 -15.75 26.36
CA THR A 347 -7.33 -15.29 25.62
C THR A 347 -6.92 -16.31 24.57
N VAL A 348 -6.63 -15.84 23.35
CA VAL A 348 -6.09 -16.65 22.25
C VAL A 348 -4.69 -16.15 21.92
N GLN A 349 -3.75 -17.06 21.68
CA GLN A 349 -2.33 -16.78 21.38
C GLN A 349 -1.68 -15.81 22.39
N ASP A 350 -2.06 -15.95 23.67
CA ASP A 350 -1.56 -15.19 24.82
C ASP A 350 -1.70 -13.64 24.71
N SER A 351 -2.44 -13.13 23.71
CA SER A 351 -2.55 -11.69 23.47
C SER A 351 -3.93 -11.20 23.09
N PHE A 352 -4.76 -11.99 22.41
CA PHE A 352 -6.05 -11.52 21.92
C PHE A 352 -7.19 -11.83 22.89
N THR A 353 -8.01 -10.85 23.20
CA THR A 353 -9.28 -11.04 23.93
C THR A 353 -10.35 -11.51 22.97
N CYS A 354 -10.85 -12.75 23.19
CA CYS A 354 -11.76 -13.43 22.29
C CYS A 354 -12.99 -13.94 23.03
N PHE A 355 -14.03 -14.31 22.28
CA PHE A 355 -15.29 -14.83 22.80
C PHE A 355 -16.00 -15.70 21.76
N HIS A 356 -16.88 -16.61 22.21
CA HIS A 356 -17.73 -17.39 21.32
C HIS A 356 -18.98 -16.59 20.96
N TYR A 357 -19.28 -16.46 19.66
CA TYR A 357 -20.43 -15.73 19.17
C TYR A 357 -20.87 -16.24 17.79
N ILE A 358 -22.16 -16.57 17.67
CA ILE A 358 -22.76 -17.12 16.45
C ILE A 358 -23.80 -16.21 15.81
N ASP A 359 -24.22 -15.14 16.54
CA ASP A 359 -25.19 -14.18 16.04
C ASP A 359 -24.53 -13.12 15.14
N LYS A 360 -25.35 -12.20 14.60
CA LYS A 360 -24.86 -11.08 13.80
C LYS A 360 -24.15 -10.04 14.67
N LEU A 361 -23.03 -9.54 14.17
CA LEU A 361 -22.23 -8.51 14.84
C LEU A 361 -22.95 -7.15 14.98
N ASP A 362 -24.06 -6.94 14.30
CA ASP A 362 -24.85 -5.68 14.36
C ASP A 362 -25.32 -5.29 15.77
N ARG A 363 -25.27 -6.24 16.73
CA ARG A 363 -25.57 -5.97 18.14
C ARG A 363 -24.43 -5.28 18.89
N PHE A 364 -23.21 -5.32 18.34
CA PHE A 364 -22.07 -4.60 18.89
C PHE A 364 -22.15 -3.12 18.52
N PRO A 365 -21.74 -2.20 19.42
CA PRO A 365 -21.84 -0.77 19.16
C PRO A 365 -20.80 -0.28 18.17
N THR A 366 -21.13 0.75 17.39
CA THR A 366 -20.13 1.52 16.65
C THR A 366 -19.29 2.32 17.65
N VAL A 367 -17.97 2.33 17.44
CA VAL A 367 -17.04 3.17 18.19
C VAL A 367 -16.68 4.37 17.32
N THR A 368 -16.85 5.60 17.82
CA THR A 368 -16.56 6.81 17.06
C THR A 368 -15.50 7.65 17.77
N PHE A 369 -14.39 7.89 17.09
CA PHE A 369 -13.33 8.78 17.54
C PHE A 369 -13.62 10.19 17.03
N GLN A 370 -13.63 11.19 17.92
CA GLN A 370 -13.93 12.59 17.61
C GLN A 370 -12.64 13.41 17.63
N PHE A 371 -12.35 14.08 16.52
CA PHE A 371 -11.14 14.84 16.31
C PHE A 371 -11.40 16.34 16.17
N ASP A 372 -10.35 17.13 16.06
CA ASP A 372 -10.45 18.58 15.83
C ASP A 372 -11.26 18.88 14.56
N LYS A 373 -11.82 20.09 14.49
CA LYS A 373 -12.71 20.58 13.43
C LYS A 373 -13.92 19.70 13.17
N SER A 374 -14.39 19.01 14.20
CA SER A 374 -15.57 18.11 14.13
C SER A 374 -15.43 17.03 13.05
N VAL A 375 -14.23 16.50 12.91
CA VAL A 375 -13.98 15.32 12.10
C VAL A 375 -14.16 14.10 12.99
N SER A 376 -14.88 13.08 12.50
CA SER A 376 -15.11 11.84 13.24
C SER A 376 -14.69 10.63 12.41
N LEU A 377 -14.18 9.59 13.08
CA LEU A 377 -13.90 8.28 12.51
C LEU A 377 -14.82 7.26 13.19
N ALA A 378 -15.81 6.77 12.46
CA ALA A 378 -16.65 5.68 12.91
C ALA A 378 -16.00 4.34 12.57
N VAL A 379 -15.85 3.48 13.58
CA VAL A 379 -15.31 2.11 13.46
C VAL A 379 -16.43 1.15 13.76
N TYR A 380 -16.86 0.42 12.75
CA TYR A 380 -17.98 -0.51 12.83
C TYR A 380 -17.55 -1.86 13.41
N PRO A 381 -18.46 -2.71 13.89
CA PRO A 381 -18.09 -3.99 14.50
C PRO A 381 -17.16 -4.87 13.67
N ARG A 382 -17.36 -4.95 12.36
CA ARG A 382 -16.47 -5.70 11.45
C ARG A 382 -15.09 -5.06 11.20
N GLU A 383 -14.88 -3.84 11.70
CA GLU A 383 -13.63 -3.09 11.61
C GLU A 383 -12.84 -3.11 12.93
N TYR A 384 -13.38 -3.82 13.97
CA TYR A 384 -12.69 -4.04 15.22
C TYR A 384 -12.88 -5.45 15.81
N LEU A 385 -13.71 -6.28 15.18
CA LEU A 385 -13.85 -7.70 15.48
C LEU A 385 -13.41 -8.52 14.29
N PHE A 386 -12.55 -9.50 14.51
CA PHE A 386 -12.12 -10.44 13.49
C PHE A 386 -12.36 -11.89 13.93
N GLN A 387 -12.58 -12.77 12.98
CA GLN A 387 -12.97 -14.14 13.21
C GLN A 387 -11.75 -15.07 13.11
N VAL A 388 -11.45 -15.80 14.17
CA VAL A 388 -10.32 -16.76 14.20
C VAL A 388 -10.80 -18.20 13.96
N ARG A 389 -12.08 -18.49 14.23
CA ARG A 389 -12.75 -19.77 13.97
C ARG A 389 -14.21 -19.50 13.68
N GLU A 390 -14.93 -20.48 13.16
CA GLU A 390 -16.34 -20.36 12.75
C GLU A 390 -17.23 -19.70 13.82
N ASP A 391 -16.98 -19.95 15.10
CA ASP A 391 -17.75 -19.45 16.24
C ASP A 391 -16.95 -18.54 17.18
N THR A 392 -15.69 -18.22 16.87
CA THR A 392 -14.80 -17.48 17.77
C THR A 392 -14.35 -16.17 17.14
N TRP A 393 -14.68 -15.08 17.84
CA TRP A 393 -14.34 -13.71 17.45
C TRP A 393 -13.37 -13.09 18.46
N CYS A 394 -12.45 -12.28 17.96
CA CYS A 394 -11.48 -11.57 18.78
C CYS A 394 -11.55 -10.07 18.53
N PHE A 395 -11.19 -9.29 19.55
CA PHE A 395 -11.06 -7.85 19.45
C PHE A 395 -9.73 -7.46 18.79
N GLY A 396 -9.79 -6.57 17.81
CA GLY A 396 -8.62 -5.89 17.22
C GLY A 396 -8.10 -4.72 18.08
N TRP A 397 -8.80 -4.40 19.20
CA TRP A 397 -8.31 -3.48 20.20
C TRP A 397 -7.24 -4.15 21.05
N GLN A 398 -6.07 -3.49 21.21
CA GLN A 398 -4.98 -4.00 22.02
C GLN A 398 -4.65 -3.03 23.16
N ASN A 399 -4.44 -3.57 24.36
CA ASN A 399 -4.05 -2.80 25.52
C ASN A 399 -2.55 -2.54 25.53
N GLY A 400 -2.13 -1.30 25.35
CA GLY A 400 -0.72 -0.92 25.32
C GLY A 400 -0.03 -1.44 24.05
N GLY A 401 1.17 -1.94 24.20
CA GLY A 401 1.96 -2.58 23.15
C GLY A 401 3.08 -1.70 22.62
N LEU A 402 2.77 -0.57 22.03
CA LEU A 402 3.79 0.35 21.52
C LEU A 402 4.02 1.51 22.50
N GLN A 403 5.28 1.77 22.78
CA GLN A 403 5.69 2.83 23.72
C GLN A 403 6.71 3.77 23.07
N THR A 404 6.63 5.04 23.45
CA THR A 404 7.68 6.01 23.12
C THR A 404 9.00 5.63 23.80
N LYS A 405 10.11 6.26 23.39
CA LYS A 405 11.40 6.14 24.09
C LYS A 405 11.33 6.56 25.57
N GLY A 406 10.33 7.38 25.93
CA GLY A 406 10.04 7.80 27.31
C GLY A 406 9.14 6.85 28.09
N GLY A 407 8.69 5.73 27.49
CA GLY A 407 7.83 4.72 28.12
C GLY A 407 6.34 5.07 28.11
N ALA A 408 5.92 6.16 27.48
CA ALA A 408 4.50 6.49 27.31
C ALA A 408 3.86 5.61 26.23
N SER A 409 2.67 5.09 26.51
CA SER A 409 1.93 4.25 25.55
C SER A 409 1.39 5.10 24.40
N LEU A 410 1.56 4.64 23.16
CA LEU A 410 1.05 5.28 21.95
C LEU A 410 -0.38 4.84 21.67
N THR A 411 -1.20 5.77 21.18
CA THR A 411 -2.50 5.46 20.57
C THR A 411 -2.32 5.36 19.07
N ILE A 412 -2.64 4.20 18.48
CA ILE A 412 -2.48 3.96 17.05
C ILE A 412 -3.77 3.40 16.48
N LEU A 413 -4.29 4.00 15.42
CA LEU A 413 -5.38 3.48 14.62
C LEU A 413 -4.78 2.86 13.35
N GLY A 414 -4.81 1.52 13.31
CA GLY A 414 -4.27 0.73 12.21
C GLY A 414 -5.31 0.36 11.15
N ASP A 415 -4.92 -0.52 10.24
CA ASP A 415 -5.65 -0.91 9.04
C ASP A 415 -7.09 -1.37 9.31
N MET A 416 -7.33 -2.11 10.40
CA MET A 416 -8.68 -2.53 10.75
C MET A 416 -9.62 -1.33 10.92
N ALA A 417 -9.21 -0.32 11.69
CA ALA A 417 -10.01 0.88 11.93
C ALA A 417 -10.09 1.80 10.70
N LEU A 418 -9.07 1.78 9.83
CA LEU A 418 -8.99 2.58 8.60
C LEU A 418 -9.65 1.91 7.39
N SER A 419 -10.05 0.64 7.51
CA SER A 419 -10.69 -0.12 6.44
C SER A 419 -12.02 0.49 5.98
N ASN A 420 -12.35 0.31 4.71
CA ASN A 420 -13.57 0.79 4.07
C ASN A 420 -13.76 2.32 4.20
N LYS A 421 -12.66 3.04 4.30
CA LYS A 421 -12.60 4.50 4.35
C LYS A 421 -11.57 5.02 3.35
N LEU A 422 -11.93 6.07 2.65
CA LEU A 422 -10.95 6.88 1.93
C LEU A 422 -10.24 7.76 2.95
N VAL A 423 -8.95 7.55 3.14
CA VAL A 423 -8.08 8.37 4.00
C VAL A 423 -7.16 9.19 3.11
N VAL A 424 -7.12 10.50 3.33
CA VAL A 424 -6.32 11.45 2.54
C VAL A 424 -5.29 12.10 3.44
N TYR A 425 -4.03 12.06 3.03
CA TYR A 425 -2.88 12.68 3.68
C TYR A 425 -2.39 13.86 2.83
N ASP A 426 -2.62 15.07 3.28
CA ASP A 426 -2.12 16.29 2.63
C ASP A 426 -0.98 16.86 3.46
N ILE A 427 0.24 16.45 3.12
CA ILE A 427 1.45 16.81 3.86
C ILE A 427 1.82 18.28 3.57
N GLU A 428 1.44 18.83 2.42
CA GLU A 428 1.72 20.23 2.08
C GLU A 428 0.93 21.18 2.97
N ASN A 429 -0.35 20.86 3.21
CA ASN A 429 -1.23 21.66 4.07
C ASN A 429 -1.27 21.20 5.52
N GLN A 430 -0.52 20.14 5.88
CA GLN A 430 -0.47 19.56 7.23
C GLN A 430 -1.85 19.18 7.76
N VAL A 431 -2.65 18.51 6.93
CA VAL A 431 -3.97 17.99 7.28
C VAL A 431 -4.14 16.55 6.84
N ILE A 432 -4.94 15.82 7.58
CA ILE A 432 -5.38 14.47 7.24
C ILE A 432 -6.89 14.40 7.39
N GLY A 433 -7.53 13.55 6.60
CA GLY A 433 -8.97 13.39 6.71
C GLY A 433 -9.45 12.07 6.11
N TRP A 434 -10.71 11.76 6.35
CA TRP A 434 -11.31 10.52 5.89
C TRP A 434 -12.82 10.65 5.67
N THR A 435 -13.33 9.69 4.91
CA THR A 435 -14.78 9.48 4.74
C THR A 435 -15.06 8.02 4.46
N ASN A 436 -16.22 7.51 4.90
CA ASN A 436 -16.63 6.16 4.51
C ASN A 436 -16.71 6.06 2.98
N HIS A 437 -16.12 5.02 2.42
CA HIS A 437 -16.08 4.82 0.98
C HIS A 437 -16.11 3.33 0.64
N ASN A 438 -16.73 3.00 -0.49
CA ASN A 438 -16.63 1.66 -1.05
C ASN A 438 -15.28 1.51 -1.77
N CYS A 439 -14.33 0.86 -1.14
CA CYS A 439 -12.96 0.73 -1.65
C CYS A 439 -12.82 -0.17 -2.89
N SER A 440 -13.85 -0.95 -3.26
CA SER A 440 -13.93 -1.61 -4.58
C SER A 440 -14.36 -0.67 -5.72
N GLY A 441 -14.72 0.57 -5.40
CA GLY A 441 -15.20 1.58 -6.35
C GLY A 441 -14.07 2.31 -7.08
N GLY A 442 -14.12 3.63 -7.05
CA GLY A 442 -13.09 4.52 -7.59
C GLY A 442 -13.11 5.86 -6.89
N ILE A 443 -11.97 6.55 -6.93
CA ILE A 443 -11.81 7.93 -6.47
C ILE A 443 -11.40 8.82 -7.64
N GLN A 444 -11.61 10.12 -7.52
CA GLN A 444 -11.16 11.08 -8.53
C GLN A 444 -9.93 11.82 -8.04
N VAL A 445 -8.88 11.77 -8.85
CA VAL A 445 -7.63 12.48 -8.63
C VAL A 445 -7.43 13.54 -9.70
N LYS A 446 -6.76 14.62 -9.34
CA LYS A 446 -6.45 15.72 -10.26
C LYS A 446 -5.04 15.53 -10.79
N ASP A 447 -4.92 15.61 -12.09
CA ASP A 447 -3.65 15.83 -12.76
C ASP A 447 -3.31 17.31 -12.72
N GLU A 448 -2.24 17.66 -12.04
CA GLU A 448 -1.88 19.05 -11.79
C GLU A 448 -1.29 19.74 -13.02
N GLU A 449 -0.78 18.98 -13.97
CA GLU A 449 -0.24 19.52 -15.22
C GLU A 449 -1.36 20.03 -16.13
N THR A 450 -2.36 19.19 -16.32
CA THR A 450 -3.45 19.47 -17.27
C THR A 450 -4.68 20.07 -16.61
N GLY A 451 -4.79 19.95 -15.28
CA GLY A 451 -6.00 20.26 -14.51
C GLY A 451 -7.12 19.22 -14.73
N ALA A 452 -6.87 18.17 -15.50
CA ALA A 452 -7.85 17.13 -15.76
C ALA A 452 -8.12 16.30 -14.50
N ILE A 453 -9.35 15.79 -14.39
CA ILE A 453 -9.76 14.93 -13.30
C ILE A 453 -9.97 13.53 -13.87
N TYR A 454 -9.28 12.55 -13.26
CA TYR A 454 -9.34 11.16 -13.68
C TYR A 454 -9.81 10.25 -12.54
N THR A 455 -10.47 9.16 -12.90
CA THR A 455 -10.88 8.13 -11.95
C THR A 455 -9.78 7.09 -11.81
N VAL A 456 -9.29 6.89 -10.58
CA VAL A 456 -8.46 5.76 -10.16
C VAL A 456 -9.38 4.67 -9.63
N GLY A 457 -9.18 3.43 -10.08
CA GLY A 457 -9.95 2.27 -9.67
C GLY A 457 -9.33 1.50 -8.52
N ALA A 458 -10.04 0.51 -8.02
CA ALA A 458 -9.51 -0.45 -7.05
C ALA A 458 -8.66 -1.52 -7.74
N HIS A 459 -7.68 -2.02 -7.00
CA HIS A 459 -6.84 -3.16 -7.36
C HIS A 459 -6.97 -4.28 -6.32
N ASN A 460 -6.73 -5.51 -6.74
CA ASN A 460 -6.56 -6.65 -5.84
C ASN A 460 -5.47 -7.58 -6.40
N LEU A 461 -4.25 -7.40 -5.93
CA LEU A 461 -3.08 -8.20 -6.33
C LEU A 461 -3.01 -9.57 -5.66
N SER A 462 -3.76 -9.79 -4.58
CA SER A 462 -3.75 -11.04 -3.81
C SER A 462 -4.34 -12.25 -4.57
N TRP A 463 -5.03 -11.99 -5.68
CA TRP A 463 -5.59 -13.00 -6.58
C TRP A 463 -4.91 -12.94 -7.95
N SER A 464 -3.68 -13.38 -8.04
CA SER A 464 -3.11 -13.59 -9.36
C SER A 464 -3.78 -14.82 -10.00
N SER A 465 -4.64 -14.57 -10.97
CA SER A 465 -5.31 -15.58 -11.82
C SER A 465 -4.35 -16.52 -12.55
N SER A 466 -3.03 -16.25 -12.53
CA SER A 466 -2.00 -17.07 -13.15
C SER A 466 -1.89 -18.47 -12.54
N LEU A 467 -2.05 -18.62 -11.22
CA LEU A 467 -2.02 -19.93 -10.55
C LEU A 467 -3.27 -20.78 -10.83
N ALA A 468 -4.44 -20.14 -11.01
CA ALA A 468 -5.68 -20.85 -11.36
C ALA A 468 -5.67 -21.35 -12.81
N ILE A 469 -5.16 -20.54 -13.74
CA ILE A 469 -5.06 -20.91 -15.16
C ILE A 469 -4.02 -22.01 -15.36
N THR A 470 -2.87 -21.94 -14.68
CA THR A 470 -1.83 -22.97 -14.77
C THR A 470 -2.31 -24.31 -14.16
N LYS A 471 -2.98 -24.27 -13.01
CA LYS A 471 -3.59 -25.46 -12.40
C LYS A 471 -4.72 -26.03 -13.26
N LEU A 472 -5.53 -25.18 -13.91
CA LEU A 472 -6.59 -25.62 -14.83
C LEU A 472 -5.99 -26.23 -16.10
N LEU A 473 -4.97 -25.63 -16.69
CA LEU A 473 -4.26 -26.15 -17.87
C LEU A 473 -3.54 -27.46 -17.57
N THR A 474 -2.90 -27.59 -16.40
CA THR A 474 -2.30 -28.86 -15.97
C THR A 474 -3.37 -29.93 -15.71
N LEU A 475 -4.51 -29.59 -15.10
CA LEU A 475 -5.61 -30.53 -14.88
C LEU A 475 -6.20 -31.01 -16.21
N VAL A 476 -6.40 -30.12 -17.18
CA VAL A 476 -6.87 -30.44 -18.52
C VAL A 476 -5.87 -31.31 -19.28
N SER A 477 -4.57 -31.02 -19.16
CA SER A 477 -3.52 -31.83 -19.81
C SER A 477 -3.39 -33.25 -19.22
N PHE A 478 -3.74 -33.45 -17.96
CA PHE A 478 -3.82 -34.79 -17.35
C PHE A 478 -5.10 -35.53 -17.67
N LEU A 479 -6.22 -34.85 -17.93
CA LEU A 479 -7.52 -35.46 -18.26
C LEU A 479 -7.59 -35.91 -19.72
N ILE A 480 -6.92 -35.25 -20.65
CA ILE A 480 -6.92 -35.62 -22.08
C ILE A 480 -6.39 -37.05 -22.30
N PRO A 481 -5.23 -37.49 -21.78
CA PRO A 481 -4.78 -38.89 -21.96
C PRO A 481 -5.65 -39.90 -21.21
N PHE A 482 -6.33 -39.51 -20.12
CA PHE A 482 -7.26 -40.41 -19.41
C PHE A 482 -8.52 -40.74 -20.23
N PHE A 483 -9.06 -39.76 -20.92
CA PHE A 483 -10.19 -39.95 -21.81
C PHE A 483 -9.80 -40.65 -23.13
N CYS A 484 -8.58 -40.50 -23.62
CA CYS A 484 -8.09 -41.23 -24.78
C CYS A 484 -7.87 -42.72 -24.48
N ASN A 485 -7.51 -43.10 -23.24
CA ASN A 485 -7.32 -44.53 -22.86
C ASN A 485 -8.64 -45.28 -22.56
N ILE A 486 -9.75 -44.56 -22.35
CA ILE A 486 -11.07 -45.18 -22.12
C ILE A 486 -11.83 -45.42 -23.46
N ALA A 487 -11.34 -44.85 -24.56
CA ALA A 487 -11.96 -44.91 -25.88
C ALA A 487 -11.27 -45.92 -26.86
N LEU A 488 -10.27 -46.66 -26.40
CA LEU A 488 -9.66 -47.82 -27.05
C LEU A 488 -10.17 -49.11 -26.36
#